data_476dc60e81ba50eb1f87c1afa207bb29
#
_entry.id   476dc60e81ba50eb1f87c1afa207bb29
#
_cell.length_a   1.000
_cell.length_b   1.000
_cell.length_c   1.000
_cell.angle_alpha   90.00
_cell.angle_beta   90.00
_cell.angle_gamma   90.00
#
_symmetry.space_group_name_H-M   'P 1'
#
loop_
_entity.id
_entity.type
_entity.pdbx_description
1 polymer ?
#
loop_
_entity_poly.entity_id
_entity_poly.type
_entity_poly.pdbx_seq_one_letter_code
_entity_poly.pdbx_strand_id
1 'polypeptide(L)'
;MTAKFLPVLALAASTLSPALAQNTPYSAAGKQAQVYTTAQGTGQRLAAGPALSFQPAAQPAETQVCVFVDPAHSFQTLLGIGGALTDAAAETFAKLPKAQQQEFLRAYYSPTAGIGYSLARTHIGSCDFSSASYTYVKEGDASLKSFSVKHDEQYRIPFIKQAMAAAGGQLTMFVSPWSPPAFMKTNHDLLHGGKLLPEFRQAWANYYVQFIKTYEKLGIPIWGLTVQNEEMATQKWESCLYTAEEERDFIKEYLGPTLKKGNLGDKKLIAWDHNRDLLYQRASTVLDDPAAAQYVWGIGYHWYETWTGSSMLFNNERAVKEAFPNTNLIFTEGCVESFKLDQVNEWRLGERYGNSMINDFNAGTVGWTDWNVLLDETGGPNHVGNFCFAPIIADTRTGKLLYTNAYYYIGHFSKFIRPGAERVATTTNRDWLQATSFRNPDGKVAVVVMNSGDKPQEFQLWVKGQAASTTSPAHSIATYVLN
;
A
#
# COMPACT_ATOMS: atom_id res chain seq x y z
N MET A 1 -28.34 24.97 75.95
CA MET A 1 -27.51 25.14 74.73
C MET A 1 -27.04 23.76 74.32
N THR A 2 -27.71 23.16 73.40
CA THR A 2 -27.49 21.76 72.96
C THR A 2 -26.73 21.81 71.65
N ALA A 3 -25.48 21.34 71.62
CA ALA A 3 -24.66 21.21 70.45
C ALA A 3 -25.04 19.93 69.68
N LYS A 4 -25.40 20.08 68.39
CA LYS A 4 -25.67 18.96 67.49
C LYS A 4 -24.35 18.58 66.79
N PHE A 5 -23.89 17.34 66.99
CA PHE A 5 -22.85 16.72 66.20
C PHE A 5 -23.44 16.16 64.88
N LEU A 6 -22.87 16.55 63.73
CA LEU A 6 -23.12 15.91 62.44
C LEU A 6 -22.03 14.85 62.20
N PRO A 7 -22.39 13.63 61.69
CA PRO A 7 -21.37 12.65 61.30
C PRO A 7 -20.79 12.96 59.91
N VAL A 8 -19.50 12.96 59.83
CA VAL A 8 -18.73 13.03 58.55
C VAL A 8 -18.75 11.62 57.95
N LEU A 9 -19.40 11.45 56.80
CA LEU A 9 -19.30 10.26 55.98
C LEU A 9 -17.96 10.31 55.18
N ALA A 10 -17.04 9.39 55.48
CA ALA A 10 -15.85 9.18 54.71
C ALA A 10 -16.19 8.31 53.48
N LEU A 11 -16.14 8.89 52.26
CA LEU A 11 -16.19 8.15 51.00
C LEU A 11 -14.85 7.44 50.77
N ALA A 12 -14.84 6.12 50.88
CA ALA A 12 -13.71 5.30 50.45
C ALA A 12 -13.71 5.23 48.93
N ALA A 13 -12.79 5.96 48.28
CA ALA A 13 -12.53 5.81 46.85
C ALA A 13 -11.73 4.52 46.62
N SER A 14 -12.41 3.50 46.12
CA SER A 14 -11.75 2.28 45.61
C SER A 14 -11.07 2.60 44.28
N THR A 15 -9.74 2.75 44.30
CA THR A 15 -8.92 2.82 43.10
C THR A 15 -8.88 1.42 42.45
N LEU A 16 -9.69 1.22 41.42
CA LEU A 16 -9.54 0.12 40.49
C LEU A 16 -8.25 0.35 39.69
N SER A 17 -7.15 -0.30 40.10
CA SER A 17 -5.98 -0.43 39.24
C SER A 17 -6.38 -1.20 37.99
N PRO A 18 -6.08 -0.70 36.76
CA PRO A 18 -6.27 -1.52 35.59
C PRO A 18 -5.34 -2.73 35.70
N ALA A 19 -5.92 -3.92 35.75
CA ALA A 19 -5.16 -5.15 35.62
C ALA A 19 -4.44 -5.09 34.27
N LEU A 20 -3.10 -4.96 34.28
CA LEU A 20 -2.27 -5.22 33.12
C LEU A 20 -2.61 -6.62 32.66
N ALA A 21 -3.32 -6.75 31.54
CA ALA A 21 -3.52 -8.01 30.87
C ALA A 21 -2.13 -8.64 30.70
N GLN A 22 -1.84 -9.69 31.43
CA GLN A 22 -0.65 -10.48 31.22
C GLN A 22 -0.79 -11.09 29.84
N ASN A 23 -0.12 -10.50 28.84
CA ASN A 23 0.01 -11.07 27.51
C ASN A 23 0.67 -12.44 27.67
N THR A 24 -0.14 -13.50 27.65
CA THR A 24 0.39 -14.87 27.63
C THR A 24 1.33 -14.96 26.41
N PRO A 25 2.60 -15.32 26.60
CA PRO A 25 3.55 -15.42 25.50
C PRO A 25 3.00 -16.35 24.41
N TYR A 26 3.07 -15.93 23.15
CA TYR A 26 2.63 -16.77 22.03
C TYR A 26 3.41 -18.10 22.06
N SER A 27 2.69 -19.22 21.93
CA SER A 27 3.28 -20.56 21.84
C SER A 27 2.77 -21.27 20.58
N ALA A 28 3.68 -21.91 19.87
CA ALA A 28 3.36 -22.81 18.76
C ALA A 28 3.16 -24.27 19.19
N ALA A 29 3.30 -24.58 20.50
CA ALA A 29 3.13 -25.93 21.02
C ALA A 29 1.70 -26.43 20.75
N GLY A 30 1.60 -27.61 20.11
CA GLY A 30 0.33 -28.22 19.72
C GLY A 30 -0.41 -27.52 18.57
N LYS A 31 0.17 -26.48 17.98
CA LYS A 31 -0.41 -25.77 16.83
C LYS A 31 -0.03 -26.43 15.52
N GLN A 32 -0.80 -26.08 14.51
CA GLN A 32 -0.52 -26.42 13.11
C GLN A 32 -0.44 -25.14 12.28
N ALA A 33 0.37 -25.16 11.22
CA ALA A 33 0.39 -24.13 10.20
C ALA A 33 -0.28 -24.65 8.91
N GLN A 34 -1.35 -24.01 8.48
CA GLN A 34 -1.90 -24.25 7.15
C GLN A 34 -0.98 -23.62 6.13
N VAL A 35 -0.60 -24.39 5.10
CA VAL A 35 0.34 -23.94 4.06
C VAL A 35 -0.42 -23.55 2.81
N TYR A 36 -0.02 -22.46 2.17
CA TYR A 36 -0.46 -22.04 0.84
C TYR A 36 0.77 -21.76 -0.01
N THR A 37 0.81 -22.26 -1.25
CA THR A 37 2.00 -22.20 -2.10
C THR A 37 1.68 -21.70 -3.50
N THR A 38 2.58 -20.89 -4.04
CA THR A 38 2.68 -20.54 -5.45
C THR A 38 4.09 -20.90 -5.91
N ALA A 39 4.25 -21.79 -6.91
CA ALA A 39 5.56 -22.30 -7.34
C ALA A 39 5.66 -22.43 -8.85
N GLN A 40 6.81 -22.05 -9.41
CA GLN A 40 7.11 -22.17 -10.84
C GLN A 40 7.13 -23.63 -11.29
N GLY A 41 6.73 -23.87 -12.54
CA GLY A 41 6.72 -25.22 -13.12
C GLY A 41 5.64 -26.14 -12.55
N THR A 42 4.74 -25.62 -11.70
CA THR A 42 3.64 -26.38 -11.09
C THR A 42 2.29 -25.72 -11.35
N GLY A 43 1.20 -26.43 -11.04
CA GLY A 43 -0.16 -25.83 -11.03
C GLY A 43 -0.50 -25.06 -9.74
N GLN A 44 0.44 -24.95 -8.80
CA GLN A 44 0.18 -24.28 -7.53
C GLN A 44 0.12 -22.75 -7.69
N ARG A 45 -1.02 -22.16 -7.34
CA ARG A 45 -1.30 -20.74 -7.37
C ARG A 45 -2.18 -20.42 -6.15
N LEU A 46 -1.56 -19.93 -5.06
CA LEU A 46 -2.19 -19.82 -3.73
C LEU A 46 -2.86 -21.15 -3.30
N ALA A 47 -2.27 -22.25 -3.70
CA ALA A 47 -2.84 -23.58 -3.50
C ALA A 47 -2.63 -24.04 -2.06
N ALA A 48 -3.72 -24.48 -1.40
CA ALA A 48 -3.63 -25.06 -0.07
C ALA A 48 -2.90 -26.42 -0.14
N GLY A 49 -1.92 -26.58 0.75
CA GLY A 49 -1.16 -27.81 0.94
C GLY A 49 -1.46 -28.46 2.29
N PRO A 50 -0.77 -29.58 2.62
CA PRO A 50 -0.87 -30.20 3.93
C PRO A 50 -0.48 -29.22 5.06
N ALA A 51 -1.17 -29.34 6.19
CA ALA A 51 -0.80 -28.59 7.38
C ALA A 51 0.50 -29.14 7.99
N LEU A 52 1.32 -28.25 8.53
CA LEU A 52 2.54 -28.60 9.25
C LEU A 52 2.28 -28.63 10.75
N SER A 53 2.70 -29.69 11.42
CA SER A 53 2.61 -29.79 12.88
C SER A 53 3.93 -29.37 13.53
N PHE A 54 3.85 -28.51 14.53
CA PHE A 54 5.00 -28.10 15.33
C PHE A 54 5.32 -29.13 16.40
N GLN A 55 6.62 -29.41 16.56
CA GLN A 55 7.15 -30.31 17.57
C GLN A 55 8.18 -29.56 18.45
N PRO A 56 8.39 -29.95 19.70
CA PRO A 56 9.48 -29.41 20.50
C PRO A 56 10.80 -29.57 19.75
N ALA A 57 11.58 -28.51 19.66
CA ALA A 57 12.85 -28.46 18.96
C ALA A 57 13.93 -27.84 19.86
N ALA A 58 15.08 -28.50 19.93
CA ALA A 58 16.27 -27.95 20.53
C ALA A 58 16.84 -26.80 19.67
N GLN A 59 17.86 -26.11 20.22
CA GLN A 59 18.65 -25.12 19.46
C GLN A 59 19.09 -25.73 18.13
N PRO A 60 18.79 -25.08 16.97
CA PRO A 60 19.24 -25.61 15.69
C PRO A 60 20.75 -25.68 15.56
N ALA A 61 21.26 -26.70 14.89
CA ALA A 61 22.65 -26.74 14.48
C ALA A 61 22.95 -25.68 13.43
N GLU A 62 24.18 -25.20 13.34
CA GLU A 62 24.61 -24.17 12.39
C GLU A 62 24.33 -24.58 10.93
N THR A 63 24.37 -25.85 10.61
CA THR A 63 24.08 -26.40 9.27
C THR A 63 22.59 -26.43 8.91
N GLN A 64 21.69 -26.31 9.88
CA GLN A 64 20.26 -26.32 9.65
C GLN A 64 19.78 -24.98 9.11
N VAL A 65 19.01 -25.02 8.03
CA VAL A 65 18.35 -23.82 7.48
C VAL A 65 17.09 -23.55 8.28
N CYS A 66 16.94 -22.32 8.77
CA CYS A 66 15.82 -21.94 9.62
C CYS A 66 15.24 -20.58 9.24
N VAL A 67 13.92 -20.49 9.36
CA VAL A 67 13.17 -19.23 9.45
C VAL A 67 12.69 -19.09 10.89
N PHE A 68 13.21 -18.10 11.59
CA PHE A 68 12.88 -17.84 13.00
C PHE A 68 11.79 -16.78 13.11
N VAL A 69 10.78 -17.06 13.93
CA VAL A 69 9.66 -16.14 14.19
C VAL A 69 9.50 -15.96 15.68
N ASP A 70 9.50 -14.71 16.14
CA ASP A 70 9.21 -14.36 17.54
C ASP A 70 7.98 -13.42 17.64
N PRO A 71 6.80 -13.97 17.86
CA PRO A 71 5.57 -13.18 17.98
C PRO A 71 5.46 -12.32 19.25
N ALA A 72 6.42 -12.42 20.17
CA ALA A 72 6.47 -11.57 21.37
C ALA A 72 7.08 -10.18 21.10
N HIS A 73 7.78 -10.02 19.97
CA HIS A 73 8.38 -8.75 19.58
C HIS A 73 7.65 -8.24 18.32
N SER A 74 6.79 -7.24 18.52
CA SER A 74 6.03 -6.60 17.43
C SER A 74 6.61 -5.24 17.05
N PHE A 75 6.31 -4.83 15.83
CA PHE A 75 6.75 -3.58 15.20
C PHE A 75 5.54 -2.79 14.70
N GLN A 76 5.59 -2.32 13.45
CA GLN A 76 4.50 -1.53 12.86
C GLN A 76 3.21 -2.35 12.71
N THR A 77 2.10 -1.62 12.74
CA THR A 77 0.77 -2.15 12.43
C THR A 77 0.43 -1.93 10.96
N LEU A 78 -0.06 -2.96 10.28
CA LEU A 78 -0.47 -2.90 8.89
C LEU A 78 -1.75 -2.07 8.73
N LEU A 79 -1.68 -1.04 7.89
CA LEU A 79 -2.83 -0.27 7.42
C LEU A 79 -3.67 -1.06 6.40
N GLY A 80 -3.00 -1.70 5.45
CA GLY A 80 -3.64 -2.46 4.40
C GLY A 80 -2.73 -2.72 3.20
N ILE A 81 -3.24 -3.55 2.29
CA ILE A 81 -2.63 -3.85 1.00
C ILE A 81 -3.70 -3.64 -0.08
N GLY A 82 -3.32 -3.03 -1.21
CA GLY A 82 -4.27 -2.69 -2.26
C GLY A 82 -3.64 -2.31 -3.59
N GLY A 83 -4.39 -1.55 -4.39
CA GLY A 83 -3.95 -1.08 -5.70
C GLY A 83 -4.72 0.13 -6.18
N ALA A 84 -4.27 0.74 -7.27
CA ALA A 84 -4.82 1.98 -7.80
C ALA A 84 -6.04 1.74 -8.67
N LEU A 85 -7.10 2.48 -8.38
CA LEU A 85 -8.36 2.57 -9.12
C LEU A 85 -8.28 3.78 -10.06
N THR A 86 -7.65 3.57 -11.23
CA THR A 86 -7.39 4.58 -12.26
C THR A 86 -8.53 4.68 -13.27
N ASP A 87 -8.49 5.69 -14.15
CA ASP A 87 -9.38 5.78 -15.30
C ASP A 87 -9.22 4.56 -16.21
N ALA A 88 -7.97 4.15 -16.49
CA ALA A 88 -7.68 2.98 -17.31
C ALA A 88 -8.32 1.70 -16.75
N ALA A 89 -8.19 1.49 -15.43
CA ALA A 89 -8.80 0.33 -14.78
C ALA A 89 -10.34 0.39 -14.85
N ALA A 90 -10.93 1.56 -14.66
CA ALA A 90 -12.38 1.77 -14.69
C ALA A 90 -12.97 1.60 -16.10
N GLU A 91 -12.32 2.15 -17.11
CA GLU A 91 -12.73 2.01 -18.52
C GLU A 91 -12.61 0.56 -19.00
N THR A 92 -11.49 -0.11 -18.64
CA THR A 92 -11.30 -1.53 -18.96
C THR A 92 -12.34 -2.40 -18.28
N PHE A 93 -12.61 -2.15 -16.99
CA PHE A 93 -13.66 -2.85 -16.25
C PHE A 93 -15.04 -2.68 -16.87
N ALA A 94 -15.38 -1.48 -17.34
CA ALA A 94 -16.67 -1.19 -17.99
C ALA A 94 -16.87 -1.96 -19.30
N LYS A 95 -15.79 -2.32 -20.01
CA LYS A 95 -15.82 -3.11 -21.26
C LYS A 95 -16.04 -4.60 -21.00
N LEU A 96 -15.81 -5.10 -19.78
CA LEU A 96 -15.95 -6.50 -19.45
C LEU A 96 -17.43 -6.95 -19.39
N PRO A 97 -17.74 -8.18 -19.78
CA PRO A 97 -19.05 -8.79 -19.50
C PRO A 97 -19.31 -8.83 -17.98
N LYS A 98 -20.58 -8.79 -17.58
CA LYS A 98 -20.98 -8.72 -16.16
C LYS A 98 -20.40 -9.86 -15.30
N ALA A 99 -20.31 -11.07 -15.83
CA ALA A 99 -19.75 -12.20 -15.11
C ALA A 99 -18.26 -11.96 -14.77
N GLN A 100 -17.48 -11.41 -15.71
CA GLN A 100 -16.06 -11.09 -15.50
C GLN A 100 -15.87 -9.87 -14.60
N GLN A 101 -16.78 -8.89 -14.65
CA GLN A 101 -16.79 -7.79 -13.67
C GLN A 101 -16.96 -8.34 -12.25
N GLN A 102 -17.88 -9.27 -12.04
CA GLN A 102 -18.10 -9.91 -10.74
C GLN A 102 -16.93 -10.80 -10.32
N GLU A 103 -16.35 -11.55 -11.27
CA GLU A 103 -15.14 -12.34 -11.02
C GLU A 103 -13.99 -11.45 -10.55
N PHE A 104 -13.71 -10.37 -11.27
CA PHE A 104 -12.67 -9.39 -10.93
C PHE A 104 -12.86 -8.79 -9.53
N LEU A 105 -14.07 -8.30 -9.25
CA LEU A 105 -14.39 -7.70 -7.94
C LEU A 105 -14.23 -8.73 -6.82
N ARG A 106 -14.67 -9.96 -7.02
CA ARG A 106 -14.50 -11.05 -6.06
C ARG A 106 -13.04 -11.39 -5.86
N ALA A 107 -12.25 -11.49 -6.95
CA ALA A 107 -10.84 -11.86 -6.92
C ALA A 107 -10.01 -10.88 -6.08
N TYR A 108 -10.21 -9.58 -6.27
CA TYR A 108 -9.46 -8.58 -5.51
C TYR A 108 -10.03 -8.28 -4.12
N TYR A 109 -11.33 -8.04 -4.03
CA TYR A 109 -11.89 -7.35 -2.85
C TYR A 109 -12.60 -8.28 -1.87
N SER A 110 -13.05 -9.47 -2.28
CA SER A 110 -13.67 -10.38 -1.31
C SER A 110 -12.65 -10.83 -0.25
N PRO A 111 -12.91 -10.57 1.05
CA PRO A 111 -11.96 -10.92 2.12
C PRO A 111 -11.86 -12.44 2.35
N THR A 112 -12.80 -13.21 1.83
CA THR A 112 -12.84 -14.68 2.00
C THR A 112 -12.53 -15.43 0.72
N ALA A 113 -13.13 -15.04 -0.40
CA ALA A 113 -12.98 -15.75 -1.68
C ALA A 113 -11.86 -15.18 -2.57
N GLY A 114 -11.45 -13.93 -2.35
CA GLY A 114 -10.39 -13.27 -3.09
C GLY A 114 -9.10 -13.11 -2.30
N ILE A 115 -8.25 -12.18 -2.75
CA ILE A 115 -7.03 -11.77 -2.03
C ILE A 115 -7.28 -10.67 -1.00
N GLY A 116 -8.48 -10.08 -0.97
CA GLY A 116 -8.97 -9.20 0.09
C GLY A 116 -8.28 -7.86 0.19
N TYR A 117 -8.09 -7.13 -0.92
CA TYR A 117 -7.60 -5.75 -0.90
C TYR A 117 -8.42 -4.87 0.03
N SER A 118 -7.75 -4.04 0.81
CA SER A 118 -8.32 -3.17 1.84
C SER A 118 -7.85 -1.72 1.74
N LEU A 119 -6.77 -1.48 0.98
CA LEU A 119 -6.21 -0.17 0.68
C LEU A 119 -6.45 0.16 -0.79
N ALA A 120 -6.61 1.43 -1.12
CA ALA A 120 -6.78 1.87 -2.50
C ALA A 120 -6.15 3.25 -2.74
N ARG A 121 -5.73 3.49 -3.98
CA ARG A 121 -5.26 4.78 -4.48
C ARG A 121 -6.13 5.23 -5.64
N THR A 122 -6.36 6.53 -5.80
CA THR A 122 -6.90 7.10 -7.03
C THR A 122 -6.29 8.48 -7.29
N HIS A 123 -6.43 8.98 -8.52
CA HIS A 123 -5.77 10.24 -8.91
C HIS A 123 -6.70 11.44 -8.85
N ILE A 124 -6.12 12.63 -8.64
CA ILE A 124 -6.79 13.93 -8.71
C ILE A 124 -6.46 14.55 -10.08
N GLY A 125 -7.46 14.72 -10.94
CA GLY A 125 -7.27 15.06 -12.36
C GLY A 125 -6.80 13.85 -13.16
N SER A 126 -6.27 14.06 -14.38
CA SER A 126 -5.71 13.00 -15.21
C SER A 126 -4.34 12.53 -14.75
N CYS A 127 -3.97 11.33 -15.16
CA CYS A 127 -2.63 10.75 -15.06
C CYS A 127 -2.30 10.05 -16.39
N ASP A 128 -1.10 9.47 -16.53
CA ASP A 128 -0.72 8.69 -17.71
C ASP A 128 -1.74 7.58 -18.05
N PHE A 129 -2.33 6.93 -17.03
CA PHE A 129 -3.38 5.92 -17.18
C PHE A 129 -4.80 6.52 -17.19
N SER A 130 -4.95 7.65 -17.89
CA SER A 130 -6.20 8.21 -18.38
C SER A 130 -6.23 8.16 -19.90
N SER A 131 -7.40 8.21 -20.52
CA SER A 131 -7.55 8.19 -21.98
C SER A 131 -7.23 9.54 -22.63
N ALA A 132 -7.18 10.63 -21.84
CA ALA A 132 -6.77 11.98 -22.24
C ALA A 132 -6.42 12.80 -20.99
N SER A 133 -5.66 13.89 -21.20
CA SER A 133 -5.43 14.89 -20.16
C SER A 133 -6.69 15.70 -19.84
N TYR A 134 -6.98 15.92 -18.56
CA TYR A 134 -8.07 16.78 -18.10
C TYR A 134 -7.82 17.34 -16.70
N THR A 135 -8.54 18.40 -16.36
CA THR A 135 -8.62 18.97 -15.01
C THR A 135 -10.08 19.18 -14.61
N TYR A 136 -10.35 19.42 -13.33
CA TYR A 136 -11.71 19.65 -12.84
C TYR A 136 -12.17 21.10 -12.93
N VAL A 137 -11.32 22.03 -13.38
CA VAL A 137 -11.64 23.44 -13.54
C VAL A 137 -11.41 23.90 -14.97
N LYS A 138 -12.12 24.95 -15.38
CA LYS A 138 -11.86 25.62 -16.66
C LYS A 138 -10.53 26.37 -16.60
N GLU A 139 -9.91 26.54 -17.75
CA GLU A 139 -8.68 27.33 -17.88
C GLU A 139 -8.85 28.73 -17.28
N GLY A 140 -7.87 29.12 -16.43
CA GLY A 140 -7.86 30.42 -15.75
C GLY A 140 -8.77 30.54 -14.51
N ASP A 141 -9.57 29.53 -14.15
CA ASP A 141 -10.45 29.60 -12.98
C ASP A 141 -9.74 29.25 -11.67
N ALA A 142 -8.91 30.16 -11.18
CA ALA A 142 -8.26 30.01 -9.86
C ALA A 142 -9.25 30.10 -8.68
N SER A 143 -10.48 30.56 -8.91
CA SER A 143 -11.53 30.63 -7.89
C SER A 143 -12.27 29.30 -7.68
N LEU A 144 -12.01 28.30 -8.51
CA LEU A 144 -12.59 26.96 -8.50
C LEU A 144 -14.12 26.93 -8.66
N LYS A 145 -14.75 27.99 -9.19
CA LYS A 145 -16.21 28.05 -9.40
C LYS A 145 -16.71 27.04 -10.41
N SER A 146 -15.88 26.70 -11.39
CA SER A 146 -16.19 25.72 -12.43
C SER A 146 -15.83 24.28 -12.05
N PHE A 147 -15.39 24.03 -10.81
CA PHE A 147 -14.93 22.72 -10.37
C PHE A 147 -16.02 21.66 -10.56
N SER A 148 -15.68 20.58 -11.28
CA SER A 148 -16.61 19.50 -11.58
C SER A 148 -15.86 18.17 -11.80
N VAL A 149 -16.27 17.12 -11.09
CA VAL A 149 -15.77 15.74 -11.26
C VAL A 149 -16.63 14.94 -12.25
N LYS A 150 -17.40 15.61 -13.12
CA LYS A 150 -18.31 14.96 -14.07
C LYS A 150 -17.61 13.92 -14.97
N HIS A 151 -16.34 14.13 -15.28
CA HIS A 151 -15.51 13.14 -15.99
C HIS A 151 -15.50 11.81 -15.26
N ASP A 152 -15.24 11.83 -13.96
CA ASP A 152 -15.06 10.64 -13.12
C ASP A 152 -16.38 9.87 -12.90
N GLU A 153 -17.52 10.57 -13.01
CA GLU A 153 -18.86 9.97 -12.86
C GLU A 153 -19.19 8.96 -13.95
N GLN A 154 -18.47 9.00 -15.09
CA GLN A 154 -18.73 8.08 -16.19
C GLN A 154 -18.29 6.66 -15.88
N TYR A 155 -17.06 6.48 -15.38
CA TYR A 155 -16.47 5.15 -15.14
C TYR A 155 -15.86 5.03 -13.76
N ARG A 156 -14.99 5.96 -13.31
CA ARG A 156 -14.16 5.80 -12.13
C ARG A 156 -14.96 5.77 -10.83
N ILE A 157 -15.84 6.71 -10.60
CA ILE A 157 -16.71 6.75 -9.40
C ILE A 157 -17.59 5.50 -9.29
N PRO A 158 -18.31 5.06 -10.35
CA PRO A 158 -19.04 3.79 -10.33
C PRO A 158 -18.16 2.58 -10.04
N PHE A 159 -16.95 2.53 -10.60
CA PHE A 159 -16.00 1.44 -10.36
C PHE A 159 -15.53 1.40 -8.89
N ILE A 160 -15.10 2.56 -8.35
CA ILE A 160 -14.70 2.68 -6.93
C ILE A 160 -15.83 2.19 -6.01
N LYS A 161 -17.07 2.59 -6.25
CA LYS A 161 -18.22 2.16 -5.42
C LYS A 161 -18.46 0.66 -5.48
N GLN A 162 -18.30 0.04 -6.64
CA GLN A 162 -18.40 -1.41 -6.79
C GLN A 162 -17.25 -2.14 -6.06
N ALA A 163 -16.03 -1.62 -6.14
CA ALA A 163 -14.88 -2.14 -5.39
C ALA A 163 -15.10 -2.04 -3.87
N MET A 164 -15.56 -0.90 -3.39
CA MET A 164 -15.92 -0.71 -1.97
C MET A 164 -17.00 -1.70 -1.52
N ALA A 165 -18.07 -1.86 -2.31
CA ALA A 165 -19.15 -2.81 -1.98
C ALA A 165 -18.62 -4.26 -1.90
N ALA A 166 -17.74 -4.66 -2.85
CA ALA A 166 -17.13 -5.99 -2.86
C ALA A 166 -16.16 -6.22 -1.68
N ALA A 167 -15.56 -5.15 -1.16
CA ALA A 167 -14.69 -5.17 0.02
C ALA A 167 -15.47 -5.18 1.37
N GLY A 168 -16.80 -5.21 1.34
CA GLY A 168 -17.62 -5.16 2.54
C GLY A 168 -18.03 -3.74 2.97
N GLY A 169 -17.94 -2.77 2.05
CA GLY A 169 -18.41 -1.39 2.23
C GLY A 169 -17.31 -0.37 2.51
N GLN A 170 -16.07 -0.79 2.80
CA GLN A 170 -14.98 0.13 3.12
C GLN A 170 -13.68 -0.25 2.41
N LEU A 171 -13.00 0.78 1.88
CA LEU A 171 -11.61 0.74 1.45
C LEU A 171 -10.91 1.95 2.07
N THR A 172 -9.73 1.76 2.64
CA THR A 172 -8.87 2.87 3.03
C THR A 172 -8.31 3.50 1.77
N MET A 173 -8.81 4.69 1.40
CA MET A 173 -8.47 5.32 0.11
C MET A 173 -7.65 6.58 0.30
N PHE A 174 -6.52 6.66 -0.40
CA PHE A 174 -5.77 7.91 -0.54
C PHE A 174 -5.74 8.37 -1.99
N VAL A 175 -5.45 9.65 -2.18
CA VAL A 175 -5.50 10.31 -3.47
C VAL A 175 -4.21 11.06 -3.78
N SER A 176 -3.81 11.07 -5.04
CA SER A 176 -2.57 11.73 -5.49
C SER A 176 -2.84 12.57 -6.74
N PRO A 177 -2.35 13.82 -6.84
CA PRO A 177 -2.36 14.58 -8.07
C PRO A 177 -1.11 14.29 -8.90
N TRP A 178 -1.25 14.32 -10.23
CA TRP A 178 -0.12 14.27 -11.17
C TRP A 178 0.31 15.66 -11.64
N SER A 179 -0.63 16.59 -11.77
CA SER A 179 -0.33 17.96 -12.14
C SER A 179 -1.42 18.93 -11.68
N PRO A 180 -1.05 20.14 -11.23
CA PRO A 180 -1.98 21.26 -11.20
C PRO A 180 -2.49 21.59 -12.60
N PRO A 181 -3.64 22.32 -12.75
CA PRO A 181 -4.08 22.89 -14.03
C PRO A 181 -2.97 23.68 -14.73
N ALA A 182 -2.90 23.62 -16.05
CA ALA A 182 -1.83 24.19 -16.86
C ALA A 182 -1.57 25.69 -16.56
N PHE A 183 -2.61 26.50 -16.37
CA PHE A 183 -2.47 27.92 -16.06
C PHE A 183 -1.83 28.20 -14.69
N MET A 184 -1.77 27.21 -13.80
CA MET A 184 -1.11 27.35 -12.48
C MET A 184 0.37 27.01 -12.53
N LYS A 185 0.92 26.59 -13.68
CA LYS A 185 2.30 26.10 -13.83
C LYS A 185 3.17 27.02 -14.67
N THR A 186 4.47 26.98 -14.40
CA THR A 186 5.47 27.81 -15.09
C THR A 186 5.60 27.52 -16.59
N ASN A 187 5.32 26.27 -17.01
CA ASN A 187 5.37 25.83 -18.40
C ASN A 187 4.01 25.90 -19.11
N HIS A 188 2.93 26.28 -18.44
CA HIS A 188 1.56 26.31 -18.96
C HIS A 188 1.12 25.00 -19.65
N ASP A 189 1.61 23.86 -19.15
CA ASP A 189 1.32 22.53 -19.67
C ASP A 189 1.04 21.57 -18.49
N LEU A 190 0.10 20.64 -18.65
CA LEU A 190 -0.13 19.58 -17.68
C LEU A 190 1.03 18.58 -17.65
N LEU A 191 1.68 18.36 -18.81
CA LEU A 191 2.78 17.44 -19.03
C LEU A 191 4.12 18.16 -18.85
N HIS A 192 5.21 17.41 -18.99
CA HIS A 192 6.58 17.93 -19.10
C HIS A 192 7.08 18.73 -17.88
N GLY A 193 6.68 18.32 -16.68
CA GLY A 193 7.16 18.96 -15.44
C GLY A 193 6.59 20.38 -15.26
N GLY A 194 7.47 21.37 -15.18
CA GLY A 194 7.11 22.72 -14.74
C GLY A 194 6.90 22.79 -13.23
N LYS A 195 6.75 23.98 -12.68
CA LYS A 195 6.54 24.22 -11.24
C LYS A 195 5.25 24.95 -10.98
N LEU A 196 4.66 24.72 -9.82
CA LEU A 196 3.51 25.49 -9.35
C LEU A 196 3.91 26.95 -9.15
N LEU A 197 3.23 27.88 -9.82
CA LEU A 197 3.43 29.32 -9.68
C LEU A 197 3.05 29.79 -8.27
N PRO A 198 3.86 30.66 -7.63
CA PRO A 198 3.62 31.12 -6.25
C PRO A 198 2.22 31.69 -6.01
N GLU A 199 1.70 32.47 -6.95
CA GLU A 199 0.38 33.09 -6.87
C GLU A 199 -0.78 32.08 -6.85
N PHE A 200 -0.57 30.85 -7.32
CA PHE A 200 -1.59 29.80 -7.34
C PHE A 200 -1.47 28.78 -6.20
N ARG A 201 -0.47 28.85 -5.33
CA ARG A 201 -0.28 27.89 -4.22
C ARG A 201 -1.53 27.74 -3.36
N GLN A 202 -2.18 28.86 -3.02
CA GLN A 202 -3.41 28.82 -2.23
C GLN A 202 -4.60 28.23 -3.03
N ALA A 203 -4.71 28.58 -4.31
CA ALA A 203 -5.77 28.02 -5.18
C ALA A 203 -5.60 26.50 -5.33
N TRP A 204 -4.34 26.03 -5.46
CA TRP A 204 -4.03 24.61 -5.55
C TRP A 204 -4.34 23.87 -4.23
N ALA A 205 -3.99 24.41 -3.07
CA ALA A 205 -4.38 23.86 -1.77
C ALA A 205 -5.91 23.76 -1.62
N ASN A 206 -6.66 24.78 -2.07
CA ASN A 206 -8.13 24.76 -2.08
C ASN A 206 -8.69 23.69 -3.03
N TYR A 207 -7.99 23.37 -4.13
CA TYR A 207 -8.39 22.34 -5.09
C TYR A 207 -8.44 20.95 -4.44
N TYR A 208 -7.47 20.59 -3.58
CA TYR A 208 -7.50 19.34 -2.82
C TYR A 208 -8.71 19.27 -1.89
N VAL A 209 -8.98 20.35 -1.17
CA VAL A 209 -10.14 20.42 -0.26
C VAL A 209 -11.43 20.25 -1.04
N GLN A 210 -11.56 20.92 -2.19
CA GLN A 210 -12.75 20.80 -3.06
C GLN A 210 -12.92 19.37 -3.59
N PHE A 211 -11.84 18.73 -4.03
CA PHE A 211 -11.86 17.34 -4.49
C PHE A 211 -12.31 16.38 -3.39
N ILE A 212 -11.66 16.43 -2.23
CA ILE A 212 -11.97 15.53 -1.10
C ILE A 212 -13.43 15.67 -0.71
N LYS A 213 -13.91 16.90 -0.49
CA LYS A 213 -15.31 17.15 -0.12
C LYS A 213 -16.30 16.65 -1.18
N THR A 214 -15.95 16.79 -2.46
CA THR A 214 -16.80 16.33 -3.55
C THR A 214 -16.90 14.80 -3.57
N TYR A 215 -15.78 14.09 -3.42
CA TYR A 215 -15.77 12.63 -3.36
C TYR A 215 -16.49 12.09 -2.13
N GLU A 216 -16.29 12.70 -0.96
CA GLU A 216 -17.00 12.33 0.27
C GLU A 216 -18.51 12.55 0.15
N LYS A 217 -18.95 13.68 -0.45
CA LYS A 217 -20.36 13.91 -0.77
C LYS A 217 -20.93 12.86 -1.70
N LEU A 218 -20.14 12.32 -2.60
CA LEU A 218 -20.53 11.22 -3.50
C LEU A 218 -20.46 9.84 -2.82
N GLY A 219 -20.15 9.77 -1.52
CA GLY A 219 -20.11 8.53 -0.74
C GLY A 219 -18.78 7.76 -0.87
N ILE A 220 -17.70 8.43 -1.24
CA ILE A 220 -16.35 7.87 -1.32
C ILE A 220 -15.49 8.55 -0.25
N PRO A 221 -15.33 7.96 0.94
CA PRO A 221 -14.53 8.54 2.01
C PRO A 221 -13.05 8.54 1.62
N ILE A 222 -12.38 9.69 1.77
CA ILE A 222 -10.95 9.85 1.53
C ILE A 222 -10.23 9.80 2.87
N TRP A 223 -9.33 8.85 3.05
CA TRP A 223 -8.52 8.67 4.23
C TRP A 223 -7.28 9.58 4.24
N GLY A 224 -6.62 9.74 3.08
CA GLY A 224 -5.37 10.48 2.98
C GLY A 224 -5.11 11.00 1.58
N LEU A 225 -4.01 11.74 1.45
CA LEU A 225 -3.58 12.33 0.18
C LEU A 225 -2.06 12.42 0.14
N THR A 226 -1.48 12.36 -1.07
CA THR A 226 -0.09 12.76 -1.28
C THR A 226 0.00 14.21 -1.77
N VAL A 227 1.16 14.85 -1.56
CA VAL A 227 1.37 16.22 -2.02
C VAL A 227 1.44 16.28 -3.54
N GLN A 228 2.20 15.36 -4.14
CA GLN A 228 2.41 15.31 -5.58
C GLN A 228 2.91 13.91 -5.97
N ASN A 229 2.39 13.34 -7.04
CA ASN A 229 2.99 12.13 -7.60
C ASN A 229 4.31 12.46 -8.30
N GLU A 230 5.37 11.72 -7.96
CA GLU A 230 6.69 11.77 -8.61
C GLU A 230 7.24 13.18 -8.83
N GLU A 231 7.31 13.95 -7.77
CA GLU A 231 7.61 15.39 -7.77
C GLU A 231 9.02 15.80 -8.28
N MET A 232 9.88 14.85 -8.61
CA MET A 232 11.16 15.12 -9.28
C MET A 232 11.21 14.69 -10.74
N ALA A 233 10.15 14.04 -11.23
CA ALA A 233 10.16 13.51 -12.58
C ALA A 233 9.55 14.49 -13.58
N THR A 234 10.34 14.88 -14.59
CA THR A 234 9.82 15.54 -15.80
C THR A 234 9.37 14.46 -16.76
N GLN A 235 8.07 14.26 -16.85
CA GLN A 235 7.49 13.17 -17.62
C GLN A 235 6.77 13.66 -18.88
N LYS A 236 6.61 12.79 -19.88
CA LYS A 236 5.78 13.02 -21.06
C LYS A 236 4.27 12.93 -20.78
N TRP A 237 3.92 12.69 -19.54
CA TRP A 237 2.56 12.72 -18.97
C TRP A 237 2.45 13.81 -17.93
N GLU A 238 1.30 13.91 -17.27
CA GLU A 238 1.03 14.87 -16.21
C GLU A 238 2.11 14.79 -15.14
N SER A 239 2.76 15.90 -14.87
CA SER A 239 3.85 16.00 -13.88
C SER A 239 4.05 17.44 -13.41
N CYS A 240 4.53 17.59 -12.18
CA CYS A 240 4.86 18.89 -11.59
C CYS A 240 6.04 18.74 -10.65
N LEU A 241 7.02 19.64 -10.78
CA LEU A 241 8.28 19.56 -10.05
C LEU A 241 8.21 20.34 -8.74
N TYR A 242 8.69 19.72 -7.66
CA TYR A 242 8.97 20.36 -6.38
C TYR A 242 10.39 19.98 -5.93
N THR A 243 11.16 20.94 -5.40
CA THR A 243 12.30 20.61 -4.55
C THR A 243 11.78 20.15 -3.18
N ALA A 244 12.63 19.56 -2.36
CA ALA A 244 12.25 19.15 -1.00
C ALA A 244 11.78 20.35 -0.16
N GLU A 245 12.41 21.51 -0.34
CA GLU A 245 12.06 22.77 0.33
C GLU A 245 10.73 23.32 -0.19
N GLU A 246 10.48 23.24 -1.50
CA GLU A 246 9.20 23.69 -2.09
C GLU A 246 8.04 22.83 -1.62
N GLU A 247 8.21 21.51 -1.51
CA GLU A 247 7.22 20.59 -0.93
C GLU A 247 6.97 20.92 0.55
N ARG A 248 8.04 21.00 1.36
CA ARG A 248 7.98 21.39 2.77
C ARG A 248 7.21 22.71 2.98
N ASP A 249 7.56 23.75 2.21
CA ASP A 249 6.95 25.08 2.36
C ASP A 249 5.49 25.08 1.87
N PHE A 250 5.16 24.31 0.82
CA PHE A 250 3.77 24.14 0.40
C PHE A 250 2.92 23.40 1.45
N ILE A 251 3.46 22.37 2.08
CA ILE A 251 2.81 21.66 3.21
C ILE A 251 2.56 22.65 4.36
N LYS A 252 3.61 23.36 4.78
CA LYS A 252 3.61 24.20 5.96
C LYS A 252 2.71 25.43 5.84
N GLU A 253 2.80 26.13 4.70
CA GLU A 253 2.19 27.44 4.52
C GLU A 253 0.81 27.40 3.87
N TYR A 254 0.54 26.37 3.04
CA TYR A 254 -0.67 26.31 2.24
C TYR A 254 -1.52 25.07 2.50
N LEU A 255 -1.02 23.87 2.18
CA LEU A 255 -1.85 22.65 2.15
C LEU A 255 -2.32 22.25 3.55
N GLY A 256 -1.40 22.12 4.51
CA GLY A 256 -1.73 21.73 5.89
C GLY A 256 -2.73 22.68 6.57
N PRO A 257 -2.47 24.01 6.59
CA PRO A 257 -3.43 24.98 7.11
C PRO A 257 -4.78 24.97 6.39
N THR A 258 -4.79 24.78 5.06
CA THR A 258 -6.03 24.75 4.26
C THR A 258 -6.86 23.51 4.54
N LEU A 259 -6.25 22.33 4.68
CA LEU A 259 -6.94 21.11 5.13
C LEU A 259 -7.56 21.31 6.51
N LYS A 260 -6.81 21.85 7.46
CA LYS A 260 -7.32 22.13 8.82
C LYS A 260 -8.49 23.10 8.81
N LYS A 261 -8.38 24.22 8.09
CA LYS A 261 -9.46 25.21 7.92
C LYS A 261 -10.68 24.63 7.21
N GLY A 262 -10.46 23.67 6.30
CA GLY A 262 -11.51 22.95 5.57
C GLY A 262 -12.22 21.87 6.39
N ASN A 263 -11.91 21.67 7.68
CA ASN A 263 -12.35 20.56 8.52
C ASN A 263 -11.92 19.18 7.98
N LEU A 264 -10.73 19.12 7.38
CA LEU A 264 -10.08 17.92 6.84
C LEU A 264 -8.72 17.66 7.53
N GLY A 265 -8.51 18.20 8.73
CA GLY A 265 -7.25 18.05 9.47
C GLY A 265 -7.01 16.62 10.00
N ASP A 266 -8.00 15.73 9.89
CA ASP A 266 -7.89 14.31 10.19
C ASP A 266 -7.30 13.49 9.02
N LYS A 267 -7.29 14.04 7.80
CA LYS A 267 -6.76 13.39 6.60
C LYS A 267 -5.26 13.18 6.71
N LYS A 268 -4.79 12.02 6.27
CA LYS A 268 -3.38 11.64 6.38
C LYS A 268 -2.60 12.21 5.21
N LEU A 269 -1.81 13.24 5.47
CA LEU A 269 -0.94 13.85 4.47
C LEU A 269 0.34 13.04 4.34
N ILE A 270 0.66 12.63 3.12
CA ILE A 270 1.82 11.83 2.75
C ILE A 270 2.73 12.70 1.89
N ALA A 271 3.98 12.83 2.28
CA ALA A 271 5.00 13.57 1.52
C ALA A 271 5.81 12.63 0.63
N TRP A 272 6.52 13.18 -0.32
CA TRP A 272 7.40 12.54 -1.30
C TRP A 272 6.64 11.85 -2.43
N ASP A 273 6.13 10.63 -2.22
CA ASP A 273 5.40 9.86 -3.25
C ASP A 273 6.21 9.61 -4.54
N HIS A 274 7.50 9.24 -4.39
CA HIS A 274 8.43 8.95 -5.47
C HIS A 274 9.42 7.84 -5.06
N ASN A 275 10.50 7.60 -5.82
CA ASN A 275 11.39 6.46 -5.65
C ASN A 275 12.19 6.46 -4.34
N ARG A 276 12.64 5.25 -3.92
CA ARG A 276 13.46 5.06 -2.70
C ARG A 276 14.81 5.77 -2.72
N ASP A 277 15.35 6.12 -3.89
CA ASP A 277 16.70 6.67 -4.05
C ASP A 277 16.95 7.95 -3.22
N LEU A 278 16.00 8.87 -3.18
CA LEU A 278 16.07 10.11 -2.41
C LEU A 278 15.17 10.14 -1.18
N LEU A 279 14.60 9.01 -0.80
CA LEU A 279 13.61 8.90 0.27
C LEU A 279 14.07 9.56 1.58
N TYR A 280 15.31 9.30 2.01
CA TYR A 280 15.84 9.86 3.26
C TYR A 280 16.02 11.37 3.16
N GLN A 281 16.64 11.87 2.09
CA GLN A 281 16.90 13.30 1.91
C GLN A 281 15.58 14.09 1.87
N ARG A 282 14.58 13.56 1.18
CA ARG A 282 13.26 14.19 1.09
C ARG A 282 12.52 14.17 2.43
N ALA A 283 12.51 13.01 3.08
CA ALA A 283 11.91 12.87 4.41
C ALA A 283 12.54 13.80 5.43
N SER A 284 13.89 13.88 5.50
CA SER A 284 14.58 14.73 6.46
C SER A 284 14.29 16.22 6.24
N THR A 285 14.28 16.71 4.99
CA THR A 285 13.98 18.12 4.68
C THR A 285 12.59 18.53 5.19
N VAL A 286 11.60 17.63 5.07
CA VAL A 286 10.22 17.91 5.51
C VAL A 286 10.05 17.71 7.01
N LEU A 287 10.61 16.63 7.57
CA LEU A 287 10.36 16.23 8.96
C LEU A 287 11.23 16.98 9.98
N ASP A 288 12.39 17.50 9.58
CA ASP A 288 13.25 18.35 10.43
C ASP A 288 12.67 19.76 10.63
N ASP A 289 11.67 20.17 9.83
CA ASP A 289 10.88 21.39 10.07
C ASP A 289 9.61 21.05 10.86
N PRO A 290 9.54 21.34 12.19
CA PRO A 290 8.36 21.02 13.00
C PRO A 290 7.07 21.67 12.51
N ALA A 291 7.18 22.82 11.82
CA ALA A 291 6.02 23.54 11.28
C ALA A 291 5.42 22.82 10.06
N ALA A 292 6.21 22.05 9.32
CA ALA A 292 5.73 21.15 8.26
C ALA A 292 5.35 19.77 8.83
N ALA A 293 6.24 19.19 9.65
CA ALA A 293 6.09 17.84 10.19
C ALA A 293 4.77 17.61 10.94
N GLN A 294 4.23 18.64 11.64
CA GLN A 294 2.95 18.54 12.33
C GLN A 294 1.75 18.16 11.42
N TYR A 295 1.87 18.36 10.11
CA TYR A 295 0.83 18.03 9.14
C TYR A 295 1.07 16.68 8.46
N VAL A 296 2.30 16.15 8.52
CA VAL A 296 2.69 14.94 7.78
C VAL A 296 2.42 13.69 8.61
N TRP A 297 1.61 12.80 8.08
CA TRP A 297 1.35 11.49 8.66
C TRP A 297 2.44 10.48 8.33
N GLY A 298 3.01 10.56 7.13
CA GLY A 298 4.00 9.62 6.67
C GLY A 298 4.66 10.01 5.35
N ILE A 299 5.59 9.18 4.92
CA ILE A 299 6.35 9.33 3.68
C ILE A 299 5.94 8.22 2.73
N GLY A 300 5.51 8.59 1.53
CA GLY A 300 5.16 7.68 0.44
C GLY A 300 6.36 7.38 -0.44
N TYR A 301 6.40 6.17 -1.04
CA TYR A 301 7.48 5.85 -1.96
C TYR A 301 7.08 4.80 -3.00
N HIS A 302 7.86 4.79 -4.12
CA HIS A 302 7.77 3.90 -5.28
C HIS A 302 9.02 3.04 -5.41
N TRP A 303 9.08 2.17 -6.43
CA TRP A 303 10.20 1.25 -6.66
C TRP A 303 10.92 1.43 -8.01
N TYR A 304 10.72 2.58 -8.67
CA TYR A 304 11.25 2.77 -10.01
C TYR A 304 12.70 3.26 -10.05
N GLU A 305 13.40 3.39 -8.91
CA GLU A 305 14.82 3.73 -8.86
C GLU A 305 15.69 2.78 -9.68
N THR A 306 15.18 1.59 -9.99
CA THR A 306 15.85 0.59 -10.84
C THR A 306 16.07 1.03 -12.28
N TRP A 307 15.41 2.11 -12.76
CA TRP A 307 15.67 2.68 -14.08
C TRP A 307 17.11 3.15 -14.27
N THR A 308 17.82 3.47 -13.18
CA THR A 308 19.24 3.85 -13.19
C THR A 308 20.19 2.65 -13.36
N GLY A 309 19.68 1.40 -13.38
CA GLY A 309 20.44 0.17 -13.32
C GLY A 309 20.80 -0.28 -11.90
N SER A 310 20.34 0.44 -10.87
CA SER A 310 20.49 0.06 -9.46
C SER A 310 19.55 -1.06 -9.06
N SER A 311 19.88 -1.77 -7.97
CA SER A 311 18.93 -2.61 -7.23
C SER A 311 17.99 -1.74 -6.39
N MET A 312 16.93 -2.35 -5.86
CA MET A 312 16.02 -1.67 -4.92
C MET A 312 16.74 -1.27 -3.63
N LEU A 313 16.55 -0.01 -3.20
CA LEU A 313 17.34 0.63 -2.13
C LEU A 313 16.63 0.60 -0.77
N PHE A 314 16.30 -0.60 -0.27
CA PHE A 314 15.60 -0.82 1.01
C PHE A 314 16.29 -0.21 2.25
N ASN A 315 17.60 0.05 2.19
CA ASN A 315 18.30 0.70 3.28
C ASN A 315 17.86 2.15 3.51
N ASN A 316 17.37 2.83 2.48
CA ASN A 316 16.87 4.21 2.62
C ASN A 316 15.58 4.27 3.43
N GLU A 317 14.73 3.23 3.34
CA GLU A 317 13.55 3.08 4.21
C GLU A 317 13.96 2.89 5.67
N ARG A 318 14.95 2.01 5.93
CA ARG A 318 15.48 1.78 7.28
C ARG A 318 16.08 3.05 7.86
N ALA A 319 16.84 3.82 7.07
CA ALA A 319 17.43 5.09 7.51
C ALA A 319 16.33 6.10 7.92
N VAL A 320 15.22 6.18 7.19
CA VAL A 320 14.07 7.03 7.59
C VAL A 320 13.48 6.55 8.92
N LYS A 321 13.29 5.24 9.10
CA LYS A 321 12.72 4.69 10.36
C LYS A 321 13.67 4.85 11.54
N GLU A 322 14.98 4.80 11.34
CA GLU A 322 16.00 5.02 12.39
C GLU A 322 16.04 6.49 12.80
N ALA A 323 16.00 7.43 11.83
CA ALA A 323 16.03 8.86 12.11
C ALA A 323 14.69 9.40 12.62
N PHE A 324 13.57 8.88 12.10
CA PHE A 324 12.21 9.33 12.40
C PHE A 324 11.30 8.15 12.78
N PRO A 325 11.51 7.52 13.96
CA PRO A 325 10.86 6.25 14.34
C PRO A 325 9.33 6.33 14.40
N ASN A 326 8.77 7.52 14.63
CA ASN A 326 7.32 7.72 14.71
C ASN A 326 6.66 8.02 13.35
N THR A 327 7.44 8.23 12.29
CA THR A 327 6.92 8.48 10.95
C THR A 327 6.50 7.17 10.29
N ASN A 328 5.34 7.17 9.65
CA ASN A 328 4.89 6.04 8.87
C ASN A 328 5.57 6.02 7.49
N LEU A 329 5.88 4.83 7.00
CA LEU A 329 6.28 4.58 5.62
C LEU A 329 5.14 3.85 4.90
N ILE A 330 4.83 4.27 3.68
CA ILE A 330 3.82 3.63 2.85
C ILE A 330 4.33 3.50 1.41
N PHE A 331 4.28 2.29 0.88
CA PHE A 331 4.52 2.06 -0.54
C PHE A 331 3.27 2.48 -1.32
N THR A 332 3.40 3.51 -2.14
CA THR A 332 2.26 4.18 -2.77
C THR A 332 2.03 3.77 -4.21
N GLU A 333 3.04 3.23 -4.89
CA GLU A 333 2.92 2.77 -6.28
C GLU A 333 4.02 1.81 -6.68
N GLY A 334 3.66 0.81 -7.52
CA GLY A 334 4.60 -0.02 -8.24
C GLY A 334 3.93 -0.86 -9.32
N CYS A 335 4.54 -0.95 -10.50
CA CYS A 335 4.18 -1.88 -11.55
C CYS A 335 5.43 -2.36 -12.29
N VAL A 336 5.27 -3.36 -13.13
CA VAL A 336 6.33 -3.74 -14.09
C VAL A 336 6.02 -3.07 -15.42
N GLU A 337 6.99 -2.31 -15.91
CA GLU A 337 6.92 -1.48 -17.11
C GLU A 337 7.09 -2.31 -18.39
N SER A 338 6.87 -1.69 -19.55
CA SER A 338 7.12 -2.25 -20.88
C SER A 338 6.28 -3.50 -21.17
N PHE A 339 4.97 -3.36 -21.01
CA PHE A 339 4.00 -4.44 -21.21
C PHE A 339 4.14 -5.16 -22.57
N LYS A 340 4.06 -6.48 -22.51
CA LYS A 340 3.90 -7.36 -23.67
C LYS A 340 2.94 -8.48 -23.30
N LEU A 341 1.92 -8.70 -24.13
CA LEU A 341 0.87 -9.69 -23.86
C LEU A 341 1.39 -11.12 -23.76
N ASP A 342 2.41 -11.49 -24.54
CA ASP A 342 3.06 -12.80 -24.51
C ASP A 342 3.89 -13.06 -23.24
N GLN A 343 4.16 -12.01 -22.45
CA GLN A 343 4.94 -12.06 -21.20
C GLN A 343 4.07 -12.08 -19.94
N VAL A 344 2.74 -12.10 -20.03
CA VAL A 344 1.83 -12.08 -18.85
C VAL A 344 2.05 -13.24 -17.87
N ASN A 345 2.64 -14.35 -18.34
CA ASN A 345 2.94 -15.52 -17.52
C ASN A 345 4.38 -15.55 -16.99
N GLU A 346 5.20 -14.54 -17.26
CA GLU A 346 6.58 -14.51 -16.79
C GLU A 346 6.65 -14.53 -15.26
N TRP A 347 7.56 -15.38 -14.76
CA TRP A 347 7.67 -15.60 -13.31
C TRP A 347 8.22 -14.39 -12.57
N ARG A 348 9.14 -13.62 -13.22
CA ARG A 348 9.70 -12.39 -12.68
C ARG A 348 8.64 -11.35 -12.25
N LEU A 349 7.46 -11.37 -12.89
CA LEU A 349 6.34 -10.50 -12.51
C LEU A 349 5.88 -10.74 -11.07
N GLY A 350 5.96 -11.97 -10.56
CA GLY A 350 5.64 -12.28 -9.18
C GLY A 350 6.81 -12.03 -8.23
N GLU A 351 8.01 -12.50 -8.58
CA GLU A 351 9.18 -12.43 -7.70
C GLU A 351 9.58 -10.98 -7.36
N ARG A 352 9.45 -10.03 -8.30
CA ARG A 352 9.69 -8.60 -8.03
C ARG A 352 8.79 -8.10 -6.90
N TYR A 353 7.49 -8.46 -6.94
CA TYR A 353 6.53 -8.09 -5.89
C TYR A 353 6.85 -8.76 -4.56
N GLY A 354 7.13 -10.06 -4.56
CA GLY A 354 7.48 -10.80 -3.34
C GLY A 354 8.72 -10.22 -2.66
N ASN A 355 9.78 -9.93 -3.44
CA ASN A 355 11.01 -9.32 -2.94
C ASN A 355 10.75 -7.92 -2.34
N SER A 356 10.01 -7.06 -3.07
CA SER A 356 9.70 -5.71 -2.57
C SER A 356 8.89 -5.78 -1.28
N MET A 357 7.76 -6.50 -1.28
CA MET A 357 6.85 -6.57 -0.13
C MET A 357 7.53 -7.12 1.14
N ILE A 358 8.36 -8.18 1.03
CA ILE A 358 9.07 -8.73 2.19
C ILE A 358 10.02 -7.67 2.78
N ASN A 359 10.82 -7.03 1.93
CA ASN A 359 11.82 -6.06 2.40
C ASN A 359 11.19 -4.76 2.88
N ASP A 360 10.18 -4.23 2.19
CA ASP A 360 9.43 -3.03 2.59
C ASP A 360 8.79 -3.22 3.97
N PHE A 361 8.09 -4.34 4.18
CA PHE A 361 7.50 -4.64 5.48
C PHE A 361 8.57 -4.81 6.56
N ASN A 362 9.68 -5.48 6.26
CA ASN A 362 10.78 -5.63 7.22
C ASN A 362 11.49 -4.30 7.51
N ALA A 363 11.42 -3.32 6.62
CA ALA A 363 11.91 -1.96 6.82
C ALA A 363 10.93 -1.03 7.57
N GLY A 364 9.69 -1.47 7.85
CA GLY A 364 8.75 -0.71 8.67
C GLY A 364 7.56 -0.12 7.92
N THR A 365 7.34 -0.50 6.65
CA THR A 365 6.22 -0.05 5.84
C THR A 365 4.89 -0.51 6.41
N VAL A 366 3.92 0.41 6.53
CA VAL A 366 2.61 0.15 7.14
C VAL A 366 1.51 -0.13 6.11
N GLY A 367 1.73 0.18 4.83
CA GLY A 367 0.76 -0.04 3.75
C GLY A 367 1.47 -0.25 2.43
N TRP A 368 0.86 -1.05 1.55
CA TRP A 368 1.46 -1.37 0.26
C TRP A 368 0.42 -1.29 -0.85
N THR A 369 0.68 -0.47 -1.89
CA THR A 369 -0.29 -0.19 -2.96
C THR A 369 0.32 -0.43 -4.32
N ASP A 370 -0.19 -1.44 -5.03
CA ASP A 370 0.11 -1.68 -6.44
C ASP A 370 -0.35 -0.50 -7.32
N TRP A 371 0.20 -0.39 -8.54
CA TRP A 371 -0.35 0.55 -9.51
C TRP A 371 -1.71 0.07 -10.04
N ASN A 372 -1.96 0.06 -11.32
CA ASN A 372 -3.27 -0.29 -11.89
C ASN A 372 -3.74 -1.69 -11.49
N VAL A 373 -4.92 -1.79 -10.86
CA VAL A 373 -5.52 -3.10 -10.53
C VAL A 373 -5.98 -3.88 -11.77
N LEU A 374 -6.21 -3.21 -12.90
CA LEU A 374 -6.70 -3.80 -14.14
C LEU A 374 -6.24 -2.98 -15.34
N LEU A 375 -5.68 -3.65 -16.33
CA LEU A 375 -5.35 -3.06 -17.62
C LEU A 375 -5.86 -3.98 -18.75
N ASP A 376 -6.00 -3.44 -19.96
CA ASP A 376 -6.43 -4.22 -21.11
C ASP A 376 -5.26 -5.01 -21.75
N GLU A 377 -5.54 -5.72 -22.81
CA GLU A 377 -4.59 -6.55 -23.56
C GLU A 377 -3.46 -5.78 -24.23
N THR A 378 -3.46 -4.45 -24.16
CA THR A 378 -2.36 -3.59 -24.62
C THR A 378 -1.48 -3.11 -23.47
N GLY A 379 -1.88 -3.36 -22.20
CA GLY A 379 -1.25 -2.80 -21.01
C GLY A 379 -1.69 -1.36 -20.73
N GLY A 380 -2.87 -0.97 -21.24
CA GLY A 380 -3.52 0.34 -21.14
C GLY A 380 -4.99 0.23 -20.73
N PRO A 381 -5.82 1.20 -21.10
CA PRO A 381 -5.52 2.39 -21.93
C PRO A 381 -4.54 3.38 -21.30
N ASN A 382 -3.81 4.10 -22.15
CA ASN A 382 -2.82 5.09 -21.72
C ASN A 382 -2.63 6.11 -22.87
N HIS A 383 -2.79 7.39 -22.59
CA HIS A 383 -2.78 8.43 -23.64
C HIS A 383 -1.37 8.87 -24.09
N VAL A 384 -0.31 8.41 -23.39
CA VAL A 384 1.08 8.79 -23.67
C VAL A 384 1.98 7.60 -24.04
N GLY A 385 1.39 6.40 -24.20
CA GLY A 385 2.13 5.19 -24.57
C GLY A 385 3.07 4.65 -23.49
N ASN A 386 2.71 4.80 -22.22
CA ASN A 386 3.42 4.25 -21.07
C ASN A 386 2.75 2.96 -20.58
N PHE A 387 2.84 1.89 -21.35
CA PHE A 387 2.12 0.64 -21.08
C PHE A 387 2.81 -0.21 -20.01
N CYS A 388 2.03 -0.74 -19.05
CA CYS A 388 2.51 -1.51 -17.91
C CYS A 388 1.76 -2.84 -17.75
N PHE A 389 2.34 -3.74 -16.93
CA PHE A 389 1.62 -4.90 -16.42
C PHE A 389 0.73 -4.49 -15.24
N ALA A 390 -0.40 -5.18 -15.11
CA ALA A 390 -1.22 -5.20 -13.90
C ALA A 390 -1.30 -6.63 -13.38
N PRO A 391 -1.63 -6.86 -12.09
CA PRO A 391 -1.82 -8.21 -11.58
C PRO A 391 -2.92 -8.97 -12.31
N ILE A 392 -3.96 -8.28 -12.81
CA ILE A 392 -4.96 -8.86 -13.71
C ILE A 392 -4.98 -8.04 -15.01
N ILE A 393 -4.86 -8.73 -16.14
CA ILE A 393 -5.04 -8.17 -17.49
C ILE A 393 -6.38 -8.66 -18.04
N ALA A 394 -7.18 -7.77 -18.60
CA ALA A 394 -8.41 -8.11 -19.30
C ALA A 394 -8.17 -8.16 -20.80
N ASP A 395 -8.30 -9.33 -21.42
CA ASP A 395 -8.46 -9.38 -22.89
C ASP A 395 -9.89 -8.96 -23.24
N THR A 396 -10.07 -7.68 -23.54
CA THR A 396 -11.39 -7.08 -23.82
C THR A 396 -12.02 -7.62 -25.10
N ARG A 397 -11.22 -8.20 -26.01
CA ARG A 397 -11.68 -8.82 -27.26
C ARG A 397 -12.39 -10.16 -27.02
N THR A 398 -11.92 -10.89 -25.99
CA THR A 398 -12.45 -12.22 -25.64
C THR A 398 -13.25 -12.21 -24.33
N GLY A 399 -13.17 -11.13 -23.56
CA GLY A 399 -13.77 -11.02 -22.24
C GLY A 399 -13.06 -11.83 -21.17
N LYS A 400 -11.83 -12.32 -21.38
CA LYS A 400 -11.09 -13.15 -20.43
C LYS A 400 -10.26 -12.30 -19.47
N LEU A 401 -10.18 -12.76 -18.22
CA LEU A 401 -9.24 -12.23 -17.22
C LEU A 401 -7.98 -13.11 -17.20
N LEU A 402 -6.81 -12.50 -17.34
CA LEU A 402 -5.51 -13.13 -17.29
C LEU A 402 -4.83 -12.76 -15.98
N TYR A 403 -4.68 -13.74 -15.08
CA TYR A 403 -4.03 -13.53 -13.79
C TYR A 403 -2.52 -13.69 -13.94
N THR A 404 -1.76 -12.63 -13.75
CA THR A 404 -0.29 -12.68 -13.77
C THR A 404 0.26 -13.29 -12.47
N ASN A 405 1.54 -13.63 -12.45
CA ASN A 405 2.16 -14.11 -11.22
C ASN A 405 2.19 -13.05 -10.10
N ALA A 406 2.13 -11.76 -10.44
CA ALA A 406 2.00 -10.66 -9.46
C ALA A 406 0.74 -10.82 -8.59
N TYR A 407 -0.42 -11.15 -9.18
CA TYR A 407 -1.66 -11.37 -8.44
C TYR A 407 -1.49 -12.42 -7.33
N TYR A 408 -0.87 -13.54 -7.66
CA TYR A 408 -0.68 -14.64 -6.69
C TYR A 408 0.35 -14.27 -5.62
N TYR A 409 1.44 -13.60 -5.99
CA TYR A 409 2.46 -13.16 -5.03
C TYR A 409 1.92 -12.13 -4.04
N ILE A 410 1.20 -11.10 -4.51
CA ILE A 410 0.51 -10.15 -3.63
C ILE A 410 -0.51 -10.87 -2.74
N GLY A 411 -1.20 -11.87 -3.29
CA GLY A 411 -2.18 -12.67 -2.57
C GLY A 411 -1.62 -13.41 -1.35
N HIS A 412 -0.33 -13.79 -1.37
CA HIS A 412 0.36 -14.38 -0.21
C HIS A 412 0.44 -13.44 0.99
N PHE A 413 0.37 -12.13 0.75
CA PHE A 413 0.33 -11.12 1.80
C PHE A 413 -1.11 -10.71 2.10
N SER A 414 -1.82 -10.15 1.12
CA SER A 414 -3.09 -9.47 1.35
C SER A 414 -4.22 -10.38 1.85
N LYS A 415 -4.23 -11.66 1.41
CA LYS A 415 -5.23 -12.64 1.87
C LYS A 415 -5.04 -13.05 3.32
N PHE A 416 -3.80 -13.16 3.77
CA PHE A 416 -3.46 -13.77 5.06
C PHE A 416 -3.00 -12.76 6.12
N ILE A 417 -2.62 -11.55 5.72
CA ILE A 417 -2.20 -10.46 6.61
C ILE A 417 -3.22 -9.34 6.47
N ARG A 418 -3.99 -9.13 7.53
CA ARG A 418 -5.16 -8.23 7.47
C ARG A 418 -4.89 -6.87 8.12
N PRO A 419 -5.64 -5.81 7.78
CA PRO A 419 -5.54 -4.54 8.48
C PRO A 419 -5.56 -4.71 10.00
N GLY A 420 -4.67 -3.99 10.70
CA GLY A 420 -4.47 -4.15 12.14
C GLY A 420 -3.50 -5.26 12.54
N ALA A 421 -2.99 -6.06 11.59
CA ALA A 421 -1.94 -7.02 11.89
C ALA A 421 -0.63 -6.32 12.28
N GLU A 422 0.05 -6.82 13.29
CA GLU A 422 1.35 -6.32 13.75
C GLU A 422 2.47 -7.18 13.14
N ARG A 423 3.45 -6.53 12.48
CA ARG A 423 4.65 -7.25 12.05
C ARG A 423 5.40 -7.76 13.28
N VAL A 424 5.84 -9.02 13.23
CA VAL A 424 6.61 -9.62 14.33
C VAL A 424 8.03 -9.95 13.90
N ALA A 425 8.94 -10.12 14.87
CA ALA A 425 10.36 -10.40 14.59
C ALA A 425 10.49 -11.68 13.76
N THR A 426 11.15 -11.53 12.62
CA THR A 426 11.36 -12.62 11.65
C THR A 426 12.78 -12.53 11.11
N THR A 427 13.53 -13.63 11.17
CA THR A 427 14.87 -13.71 10.60
C THR A 427 15.07 -15.04 9.88
N THR A 428 15.99 -15.06 8.94
CA THR A 428 16.49 -16.27 8.30
C THR A 428 17.99 -16.39 8.58
N ASN A 429 18.51 -17.60 8.65
CA ASN A 429 19.95 -17.81 8.76
C ASN A 429 20.62 -18.09 7.41
N ARG A 430 19.88 -17.87 6.31
CA ARG A 430 20.38 -17.94 4.93
C ARG A 430 19.75 -16.84 4.11
N ASP A 431 20.53 -16.17 3.30
CA ASP A 431 20.12 -15.01 2.49
C ASP A 431 19.28 -15.39 1.25
N TRP A 432 19.32 -16.63 0.81
CA TRP A 432 18.50 -17.12 -0.30
C TRP A 432 17.04 -17.44 0.07
N LEU A 433 16.71 -17.47 1.38
CA LEU A 433 15.32 -17.46 1.84
C LEU A 433 14.98 -16.09 2.42
N GLN A 434 13.98 -15.45 1.83
CA GLN A 434 13.42 -14.21 2.35
C GLN A 434 12.15 -14.50 3.15
N ALA A 435 11.94 -13.80 4.27
CA ALA A 435 10.75 -14.01 5.08
C ALA A 435 10.30 -12.75 5.79
N THR A 436 8.98 -12.65 6.01
CA THR A 436 8.35 -11.69 6.91
C THR A 436 7.18 -12.35 7.62
N SER A 437 6.77 -11.85 8.78
CA SER A 437 5.60 -12.39 9.47
C SER A 437 4.83 -11.34 10.23
N PHE A 438 3.52 -11.61 10.37
CA PHE A 438 2.57 -10.73 11.04
C PHE A 438 1.66 -11.54 11.95
N ARG A 439 1.32 -10.95 13.10
CA ARG A 439 0.27 -11.43 13.99
C ARG A 439 -1.01 -10.65 13.68
N ASN A 440 -2.01 -11.35 13.21
CA ASN A 440 -3.34 -10.78 12.90
C ASN A 440 -4.12 -10.42 14.18
N PRO A 441 -5.15 -9.55 14.09
CA PRO A 441 -6.03 -9.22 15.20
C PRO A 441 -6.76 -10.44 15.82
N ASP A 442 -6.96 -11.51 15.05
CA ASP A 442 -7.52 -12.78 15.53
C ASP A 442 -6.49 -13.69 16.24
N GLY A 443 -5.26 -13.21 16.41
CA GLY A 443 -4.16 -13.90 17.07
C GLY A 443 -3.39 -14.90 16.20
N LYS A 444 -3.83 -15.18 14.99
CA LYS A 444 -3.10 -16.04 14.04
C LYS A 444 -1.83 -15.35 13.57
N VAL A 445 -0.79 -16.15 13.36
CA VAL A 445 0.47 -15.65 12.80
C VAL A 445 0.60 -16.13 11.35
N ALA A 446 0.71 -15.18 10.41
CA ALA A 446 1.01 -15.45 9.02
C ALA A 446 2.51 -15.24 8.77
N VAL A 447 3.19 -16.26 8.26
CA VAL A 447 4.62 -16.23 7.90
C VAL A 447 4.70 -16.39 6.39
N VAL A 448 5.24 -15.40 5.69
CA VAL A 448 5.48 -15.46 4.24
C VAL A 448 6.96 -15.77 4.03
N VAL A 449 7.26 -16.80 3.26
CA VAL A 449 8.61 -17.22 2.90
C VAL A 449 8.73 -17.30 1.38
N MET A 450 9.77 -16.69 0.81
CA MET A 450 10.07 -16.73 -0.62
C MET A 450 11.45 -17.36 -0.86
N ASN A 451 11.50 -18.26 -1.83
CA ASN A 451 12.70 -18.84 -2.40
C ASN A 451 12.77 -18.43 -3.89
N SER A 452 13.65 -17.49 -4.22
CA SER A 452 13.89 -17.06 -5.61
C SER A 452 15.05 -17.81 -6.30
N GLY A 453 15.63 -18.80 -5.62
CA GLY A 453 16.72 -19.64 -6.17
C GLY A 453 16.23 -20.80 -7.01
N ASP A 454 17.12 -21.34 -7.84
CA ASP A 454 16.88 -22.44 -8.79
C ASP A 454 16.75 -23.82 -8.13
N LYS A 455 16.86 -23.92 -6.81
CA LYS A 455 16.83 -25.20 -6.09
C LYS A 455 15.78 -25.19 -4.98
N PRO A 456 15.10 -26.31 -4.74
CA PRO A 456 14.30 -26.48 -3.54
C PRO A 456 15.16 -26.31 -2.29
N GLN A 457 14.58 -25.72 -1.24
CA GLN A 457 15.26 -25.48 0.04
C GLN A 457 14.47 -26.14 1.17
N GLU A 458 15.08 -27.13 1.83
CA GLU A 458 14.56 -27.65 3.09
C GLU A 458 14.89 -26.67 4.21
N PHE A 459 13.92 -26.38 5.06
CA PHE A 459 14.12 -25.51 6.22
C PHE A 459 13.18 -25.86 7.38
N GLN A 460 13.51 -25.35 8.54
CA GLN A 460 12.65 -25.39 9.72
C GLN A 460 12.00 -24.03 9.94
N LEU A 461 10.67 -24.00 10.01
CA LEU A 461 9.94 -22.88 10.57
C LEU A 461 10.00 -23.00 12.10
N TRP A 462 10.78 -22.14 12.73
CA TRP A 462 11.10 -22.22 14.16
C TRP A 462 10.43 -21.08 14.94
N VAL A 463 9.64 -21.44 15.96
CA VAL A 463 8.89 -20.51 16.80
C VAL A 463 9.12 -20.87 18.27
N LYS A 464 10.02 -20.16 18.95
CA LYS A 464 10.28 -20.30 20.40
C LYS A 464 10.35 -21.75 20.90
N GLY A 465 11.30 -22.53 20.41
CA GLY A 465 11.50 -23.91 20.85
C GLY A 465 10.51 -24.93 20.29
N GLN A 466 9.71 -24.53 19.32
CA GLN A 466 8.87 -25.40 18.52
C GLN A 466 9.29 -25.26 17.05
N ALA A 467 9.38 -26.33 16.30
CA ALA A 467 9.73 -26.27 14.87
C ALA A 467 8.86 -27.20 14.04
N ALA A 468 8.66 -26.82 12.78
CA ALA A 468 8.05 -27.64 11.76
C ALA A 468 8.97 -27.67 10.52
N SER A 469 9.36 -28.86 10.06
CA SER A 469 10.19 -29.03 8.86
C SER A 469 9.32 -28.97 7.61
N THR A 470 9.84 -28.28 6.59
CA THR A 470 9.16 -28.12 5.30
C THR A 470 10.16 -27.87 4.18
N THR A 471 9.70 -27.86 2.95
CA THR A 471 10.50 -27.56 1.76
C THR A 471 9.86 -26.40 0.99
N SER A 472 10.65 -25.37 0.69
CA SER A 472 10.29 -24.32 -0.26
C SER A 472 10.74 -24.77 -1.65
N PRO A 473 9.83 -24.96 -2.62
CA PRO A 473 10.23 -25.25 -4.00
C PRO A 473 11.13 -24.15 -4.59
N ALA A 474 11.89 -24.48 -5.64
CA ALA A 474 12.58 -23.47 -6.42
C ALA A 474 11.56 -22.44 -6.97
N HIS A 475 11.95 -21.17 -7.06
CA HIS A 475 11.11 -20.10 -7.58
C HIS A 475 9.69 -20.15 -7.01
N SER A 476 9.56 -19.97 -5.71
CA SER A 476 8.28 -20.09 -5.01
C SER A 476 8.10 -19.05 -3.90
N ILE A 477 6.84 -18.84 -3.57
CA ILE A 477 6.44 -18.14 -2.37
C ILE A 477 5.39 -18.97 -1.63
N ALA A 478 5.49 -19.04 -0.31
CA ALA A 478 4.54 -19.77 0.52
C ALA A 478 4.14 -18.95 1.74
N THR A 479 2.88 -19.09 2.14
CA THR A 479 2.37 -18.51 3.40
C THR A 479 1.96 -19.63 4.35
N TYR A 480 2.50 -19.56 5.56
CA TYR A 480 2.23 -20.46 6.68
C TYR A 480 1.36 -19.72 7.69
N VAL A 481 0.11 -20.18 7.85
CA VAL A 481 -0.86 -19.57 8.78
C VAL A 481 -0.96 -20.45 10.02
N LEU A 482 -0.38 -19.98 11.14
CA LEU A 482 -0.41 -20.66 12.43
C LEU A 482 -1.70 -20.26 13.17
N ASN A 483 -2.46 -21.26 13.58
CA ASN A 483 -3.76 -21.09 14.26
C ASN A 483 -3.58 -20.93 15.77
#